data_759054dfca01e10bae502ec6b88c22b7
#
_entry.id   759054dfca01e10bae502ec6b88c22b7
#
_cell.length_a   1.000
_cell.length_b   1.000
_cell.length_c   1.000
_cell.angle_alpha   90.00
_cell.angle_beta   90.00
_cell.angle_gamma   90.00
#
_symmetry.space_group_name_H-M   'P 1'
#
loop_
_entity.id
_entity.type
_entity.pdbx_description
1 polymer ?
#
loop_
_entity_poly.entity_id
_entity_poly.type
_entity_poly.pdbx_seq_one_letter_code
_entity_poly.pdbx_strand_id
1 'polypeptide(L)'
;MKISSVLSAFSAILSCTAVVSAQSSPDPIGTIYNGRVPADLYGSNYTYPWPVKLFKFYNQRQKLTMAFMDVPAQHNNKNKTAVLLHGGNFCGVTWSDTARQLSAAGYRVILPDDIGFCKSSKPQGYSYNVDQQALNINSLLAALGIEQATVIGHSMGGMIAARYGLMYPDAVDQLILVDPLGLEDWVAKGVPFLPIDETYETQVVQNFASLKAYEQASYFYNATWKPEYDTWVSMLANIYAGDYGSQYAYVMALVTDALLSQPIIYQLPLLKTRTYLMVGENDVTALGKAWSSATVAAKLGHYDVLGPAAAALIPNCTFHMFPGLGHAPFLQDPNAFYKVLFSWLK
;
A
#
# COMPACT_ATOMS: atom_id res chain seq x y z
N MET A 1 -40.75 21.94 59.67
CA MET A 1 -40.04 21.22 60.78
C MET A 1 -39.26 20.09 60.17
N LYS A 2 -37.92 20.19 60.26
CA LYS A 2 -36.87 19.18 59.90
C LYS A 2 -36.73 18.74 58.43
N ILE A 3 -35.93 19.51 57.68
CA ILE A 3 -35.09 19.11 56.63
C ILE A 3 -33.85 18.48 57.26
N SER A 4 -33.54 17.23 56.95
CA SER A 4 -32.23 16.67 57.29
C SER A 4 -31.88 15.55 56.29
N SER A 5 -30.69 15.70 55.70
CA SER A 5 -29.76 14.70 55.21
C SER A 5 -30.16 13.85 53.98
N VAL A 6 -29.78 14.38 52.82
CA VAL A 6 -29.30 13.58 51.72
C VAL A 6 -27.98 14.25 51.25
N LEU A 7 -26.93 13.92 51.88
CA LEU A 7 -25.55 14.23 51.45
C LEU A 7 -24.67 13.09 51.96
N SER A 8 -24.34 12.18 51.07
CA SER A 8 -23.04 11.47 51.00
C SER A 8 -23.18 10.16 50.25
N ALA A 9 -22.99 10.22 48.94
CA ALA A 9 -22.59 9.05 48.13
C ALA A 9 -21.93 9.53 46.84
N PHE A 10 -20.89 10.35 46.96
CA PHE A 10 -19.98 10.60 45.85
C PHE A 10 -18.57 10.63 46.43
N SER A 11 -17.90 9.51 46.41
CA SER A 11 -16.41 9.41 46.43
C SER A 11 -16.01 7.94 46.49
N ALA A 12 -15.88 7.35 45.37
CA ALA A 12 -14.95 6.26 45.09
C ALA A 12 -14.73 6.13 43.59
N ILE A 13 -14.13 7.17 43.00
CA ILE A 13 -13.42 6.96 41.74
C ILE A 13 -12.13 6.24 42.14
N LEU A 14 -12.14 4.92 42.08
CA LEU A 14 -10.94 4.11 42.09
C LEU A 14 -10.07 4.54 40.92
N SER A 15 -9.05 5.34 41.17
CA SER A 15 -7.93 5.54 40.27
C SER A 15 -7.20 4.21 40.08
N CYS A 16 -7.65 3.41 39.17
CA CYS A 16 -6.90 2.26 38.68
C CYS A 16 -5.76 2.79 37.79
N THR A 17 -4.72 3.32 38.44
CA THR A 17 -3.42 3.47 37.78
C THR A 17 -2.83 2.07 37.62
N ALA A 18 -3.32 1.33 36.62
CA ALA A 18 -2.56 0.22 36.09
C ALA A 18 -1.27 0.82 35.55
N VAL A 19 -0.19 0.70 36.29
CA VAL A 19 1.15 0.80 35.72
C VAL A 19 1.23 -0.33 34.71
N VAL A 20 0.90 -0.03 33.47
CA VAL A 20 1.32 -0.85 32.36
C VAL A 20 2.83 -0.72 32.36
N SER A 21 3.51 -1.67 33.03
CA SER A 21 4.92 -1.90 32.77
C SER A 21 4.98 -2.15 31.25
N ALA A 22 5.59 -1.24 30.53
CA ALA A 22 5.99 -1.49 29.16
C ALA A 22 6.90 -2.72 29.24
N GLN A 23 6.32 -3.91 29.08
CA GLN A 23 7.10 -5.06 28.68
C GLN A 23 7.69 -4.63 27.34
N SER A 24 9.00 -4.41 27.34
CA SER A 24 9.75 -4.37 26.09
C SER A 24 9.34 -5.61 25.31
N SER A 25 8.52 -5.41 24.29
CA SER A 25 8.24 -6.46 23.33
C SER A 25 9.59 -6.98 22.88
N PRO A 26 9.83 -8.31 22.86
CA PRO A 26 11.07 -8.84 22.32
C PRO A 26 11.22 -8.26 20.92
N ASP A 27 12.42 -7.74 20.62
CA ASP A 27 12.75 -7.09 19.37
C ASP A 27 12.17 -7.87 18.19
N PRO A 28 11.29 -7.29 17.38
CA PRO A 28 10.71 -7.96 16.22
C PRO A 28 11.66 -7.93 15.04
N ILE A 29 12.97 -7.80 15.25
CA ILE A 29 13.95 -7.89 14.18
C ILE A 29 13.95 -9.32 13.68
N GLY A 30 13.20 -9.55 12.59
CA GLY A 30 13.19 -10.82 11.89
C GLY A 30 14.54 -11.12 11.24
N THR A 31 14.66 -12.28 10.64
CA THR A 31 15.87 -12.72 9.95
C THR A 31 15.69 -12.69 8.43
N ILE A 32 16.74 -12.29 7.73
CA ILE A 32 16.76 -12.36 6.26
C ILE A 32 17.23 -13.74 5.83
N TYR A 33 16.41 -14.40 5.03
CA TYR A 33 16.74 -15.65 4.36
C TYR A 33 17.12 -15.38 2.91
N ASN A 34 18.35 -15.73 2.53
CA ASN A 34 18.92 -15.48 1.20
C ASN A 34 18.99 -16.77 0.35
N GLY A 35 18.35 -17.86 0.77
CA GLY A 35 18.32 -19.11 0.01
C GLY A 35 17.39 -19.04 -1.20
N ARG A 36 17.37 -20.13 -1.98
CA ARG A 36 16.50 -20.22 -3.15
C ARG A 36 15.01 -20.16 -2.73
N VAL A 37 14.27 -19.27 -3.37
CA VAL A 37 12.82 -19.12 -3.20
C VAL A 37 12.13 -19.69 -4.44
N PRO A 38 11.14 -20.59 -4.30
CA PRO A 38 10.37 -21.11 -5.43
C PRO A 38 9.68 -20.00 -6.21
N ALA A 39 9.63 -20.14 -7.55
CA ALA A 39 8.93 -19.15 -8.40
C ALA A 39 7.41 -19.15 -8.15
N ASP A 40 6.85 -20.29 -7.79
CA ASP A 40 5.43 -20.52 -7.50
C ASP A 40 5.05 -20.29 -6.04
N LEU A 41 5.94 -19.72 -5.21
CA LEU A 41 5.66 -19.47 -3.81
C LEU A 41 4.33 -18.71 -3.65
N TYR A 42 3.41 -19.29 -2.89
CA TYR A 42 2.03 -18.81 -2.70
C TYR A 42 1.24 -18.60 -4.01
N GLY A 43 1.50 -19.40 -5.03
CA GLY A 43 0.77 -19.40 -6.29
C GLY A 43 1.09 -18.26 -7.24
N SER A 44 2.08 -17.42 -6.93
CA SER A 44 2.42 -16.29 -7.79
C SER A 44 2.92 -16.70 -9.18
N ASN A 45 3.54 -17.87 -9.29
CA ASN A 45 4.03 -18.52 -10.51
C ASN A 45 4.62 -17.54 -11.57
N TYR A 46 5.30 -16.51 -11.09
CA TYR A 46 5.94 -15.48 -11.88
C TYR A 46 7.41 -15.34 -11.49
N THR A 47 8.30 -15.36 -12.46
CA THR A 47 9.75 -15.23 -12.21
C THR A 47 10.12 -13.76 -12.03
N TYR A 48 10.64 -13.42 -10.85
CA TYR A 48 11.12 -12.07 -10.57
C TYR A 48 12.50 -11.86 -11.19
N PRO A 49 12.81 -10.65 -11.69
CA PRO A 49 14.07 -10.37 -12.40
C PRO A 49 15.31 -10.33 -11.51
N TRP A 50 15.14 -10.23 -10.20
CA TRP A 50 16.21 -10.31 -9.21
C TRP A 50 15.93 -11.40 -8.20
N PRO A 51 16.96 -11.90 -7.49
CA PRO A 51 16.77 -12.90 -6.45
C PRO A 51 15.78 -12.42 -5.38
N VAL A 52 14.78 -13.24 -5.11
CA VAL A 52 13.83 -13.00 -4.03
C VAL A 52 14.46 -13.44 -2.72
N LYS A 53 14.45 -12.55 -1.74
CA LYS A 53 14.83 -12.78 -0.36
C LYS A 53 13.57 -12.86 0.51
N LEU A 54 13.66 -13.52 1.66
CA LEU A 54 12.54 -13.64 2.59
C LEU A 54 12.92 -13.02 3.93
N PHE A 55 12.14 -12.04 4.36
CA PHE A 55 12.19 -11.52 5.71
C PHE A 55 11.22 -12.32 6.58
N LYS A 56 11.76 -13.09 7.54
CA LYS A 56 11.00 -13.92 8.47
C LYS A 56 10.93 -13.23 9.80
N PHE A 57 9.73 -12.95 10.28
CA PHE A 57 9.50 -12.21 11.51
C PHE A 57 8.25 -12.73 12.24
N TYR A 58 8.04 -12.27 13.46
CA TYR A 58 6.91 -12.63 14.28
C TYR A 58 6.05 -11.37 14.51
N ASN A 59 4.79 -11.43 14.12
CA ASN A 59 3.86 -10.33 14.29
C ASN A 59 2.44 -10.86 14.49
N GLN A 60 1.60 -10.13 15.23
CA GLN A 60 0.23 -10.54 15.58
C GLN A 60 0.15 -12.00 16.04
N ARG A 61 1.14 -12.42 16.88
CA ARG A 61 1.25 -13.75 17.49
C ARG A 61 1.45 -14.90 16.51
N GLN A 62 1.94 -14.63 15.30
CA GLN A 62 2.17 -15.62 14.25
C GLN A 62 3.49 -15.36 13.51
N LYS A 63 4.04 -16.44 12.93
CA LYS A 63 5.23 -16.37 12.07
C LYS A 63 4.82 -15.90 10.70
N LEU A 64 5.44 -14.83 10.22
CA LEU A 64 5.20 -14.25 8.91
C LEU A 64 6.47 -14.28 8.07
N THR A 65 6.27 -14.25 6.77
CA THR A 65 7.34 -14.15 5.79
C THR A 65 6.97 -13.08 4.76
N MET A 66 7.79 -12.03 4.65
CA MET A 66 7.69 -11.02 3.61
C MET A 66 8.75 -11.32 2.55
N ALA A 67 8.31 -11.49 1.31
CA ALA A 67 9.20 -11.61 0.16
C ALA A 67 9.59 -10.21 -0.31
N PHE A 68 10.83 -10.07 -0.79
CA PHE A 68 11.29 -8.81 -1.36
C PHE A 68 12.46 -9.03 -2.32
N MET A 69 12.65 -8.08 -3.23
CA MET A 69 13.87 -7.95 -4.01
C MET A 69 14.73 -6.82 -3.43
N ASP A 70 16.04 -7.01 -3.45
CA ASP A 70 17.04 -6.04 -3.00
C ASP A 70 18.01 -5.78 -4.15
N VAL A 71 17.78 -4.69 -4.86
CA VAL A 71 18.48 -4.33 -6.08
C VAL A 71 19.63 -3.38 -5.73
N PRO A 72 20.89 -3.78 -5.92
CA PRO A 72 22.02 -2.92 -5.61
C PRO A 72 22.08 -1.71 -6.54
N ALA A 73 22.64 -0.61 -6.07
CA ALA A 73 22.98 0.52 -6.92
C ALA A 73 24.06 0.10 -7.94
N GLN A 74 23.89 0.47 -9.20
CA GLN A 74 24.90 0.21 -10.24
C GLN A 74 26.16 1.05 -10.03
N HIS A 75 25.98 2.26 -9.48
CA HIS A 75 27.07 3.16 -9.15
C HIS A 75 26.89 3.65 -7.72
N ASN A 76 27.80 3.23 -6.83
CA ASN A 76 27.68 3.55 -5.40
C ASN A 76 28.17 4.97 -5.07
N ASN A 77 27.55 5.98 -5.66
CA ASN A 77 27.92 7.37 -5.46
C ASN A 77 26.96 8.16 -4.55
N LYS A 78 25.80 7.59 -4.20
CA LYS A 78 24.78 8.33 -3.43
C LYS A 78 24.55 7.81 -2.01
N ASN A 79 24.89 6.55 -1.72
CA ASN A 79 24.55 5.88 -0.47
C ASN A 79 23.06 6.05 -0.07
N LYS A 80 22.17 5.99 -1.08
CA LYS A 80 20.74 6.22 -0.93
C LYS A 80 19.95 4.97 -1.21
N THR A 81 18.86 4.81 -0.47
CA THR A 81 17.92 3.70 -0.66
C THR A 81 16.56 4.24 -1.08
N ALA A 82 15.91 3.56 -2.02
CA ALA A 82 14.50 3.75 -2.35
C ALA A 82 13.73 2.47 -1.98
N VAL A 83 12.51 2.64 -1.48
CA VAL A 83 11.56 1.55 -1.21
C VAL A 83 10.34 1.77 -2.08
N LEU A 84 9.94 0.74 -2.84
CA LEU A 84 8.84 0.80 -3.80
C LEU A 84 7.68 -0.06 -3.31
N LEU A 85 6.58 0.56 -2.88
CA LEU A 85 5.38 -0.08 -2.35
C LEU A 85 4.33 -0.20 -3.44
N HIS A 86 3.87 -1.43 -3.70
CA HIS A 86 2.97 -1.75 -4.81
C HIS A 86 1.49 -1.48 -4.50
N GLY A 87 0.66 -1.38 -5.53
CA GLY A 87 -0.79 -1.29 -5.42
C GLY A 87 -1.47 -2.64 -5.16
N GLY A 88 -2.76 -2.61 -4.82
CA GLY A 88 -3.52 -3.79 -4.42
C GLY A 88 -3.63 -4.90 -5.49
N ASN A 89 -3.61 -4.57 -6.78
CA ASN A 89 -3.63 -5.54 -7.88
C ASN A 89 -2.23 -5.85 -8.44
N PHE A 90 -1.20 -5.44 -7.74
CA PHE A 90 0.19 -5.57 -8.19
C PHE A 90 1.04 -6.30 -7.14
N CYS A 91 2.27 -6.59 -7.53
CA CYS A 91 3.32 -7.12 -6.68
C CYS A 91 4.52 -6.18 -6.71
N GLY A 92 5.46 -6.34 -5.81
CA GLY A 92 6.70 -5.57 -5.83
C GLY A 92 7.41 -5.60 -7.20
N VAL A 93 7.30 -6.71 -7.92
CA VAL A 93 7.89 -6.89 -9.25
C VAL A 93 7.32 -5.96 -10.33
N THR A 94 6.12 -5.42 -10.14
CA THR A 94 5.52 -4.45 -11.08
C THR A 94 6.36 -3.18 -11.19
N TRP A 95 7.13 -2.87 -10.16
CA TRP A 95 8.07 -1.77 -10.12
C TRP A 95 9.44 -2.07 -10.78
N SER A 96 9.60 -3.19 -11.50
CA SER A 96 10.90 -3.63 -12.02
C SER A 96 11.60 -2.59 -12.88
N ASP A 97 10.87 -1.91 -13.78
CA ASP A 97 11.48 -0.90 -14.65
C ASP A 97 11.89 0.34 -13.85
N THR A 98 11.07 0.79 -12.93
CA THR A 98 11.42 1.87 -12.00
C THR A 98 12.66 1.51 -11.17
N ALA A 99 12.74 0.27 -10.70
CA ALA A 99 13.90 -0.19 -9.93
C ALA A 99 15.19 -0.21 -10.77
N ARG A 100 15.12 -0.60 -12.06
CA ARG A 100 16.28 -0.51 -12.97
C ARG A 100 16.76 0.93 -13.14
N GLN A 101 15.83 1.86 -13.36
CA GLN A 101 16.14 3.28 -13.52
C GLN A 101 16.75 3.88 -12.26
N LEU A 102 16.18 3.59 -11.08
CA LEU A 102 16.70 4.06 -9.79
C LEU A 102 18.07 3.45 -9.48
N SER A 103 18.26 2.15 -9.75
CA SER A 103 19.55 1.48 -9.59
C SER A 103 20.64 2.11 -10.49
N ALA A 104 20.31 2.41 -11.74
CA ALA A 104 21.18 3.14 -12.66
C ALA A 104 21.49 4.57 -12.17
N ALA A 105 20.53 5.21 -11.49
CA ALA A 105 20.71 6.52 -10.86
C ALA A 105 21.47 6.48 -9.53
N GLY A 106 21.95 5.31 -9.08
CA GLY A 106 22.76 5.14 -7.88
C GLY A 106 22.01 4.90 -6.59
N TYR A 107 20.72 4.45 -6.65
CA TYR A 107 19.96 4.04 -5.50
C TYR A 107 20.03 2.52 -5.30
N ARG A 108 20.17 2.07 -4.05
CA ARG A 108 19.76 0.71 -3.67
C ARG A 108 18.23 0.70 -3.64
N VAL A 109 17.59 -0.33 -4.21
CA VAL A 109 16.14 -0.37 -4.31
C VAL A 109 15.57 -1.61 -3.64
N ILE A 110 14.64 -1.42 -2.72
CA ILE A 110 13.92 -2.48 -2.02
C ILE A 110 12.49 -2.54 -2.55
N LEU A 111 12.09 -3.73 -3.03
CA LEU A 111 10.76 -3.98 -3.59
C LEU A 111 10.10 -5.12 -2.77
N PRO A 112 9.39 -4.80 -1.70
CA PRO A 112 8.65 -5.81 -0.95
C PRO A 112 7.38 -6.23 -1.69
N ASP A 113 6.97 -7.47 -1.47
CA ASP A 113 5.58 -7.89 -1.59
C ASP A 113 4.95 -7.72 -0.21
N ASP A 114 3.92 -6.91 -0.07
CA ASP A 114 3.26 -6.69 1.22
C ASP A 114 2.68 -7.99 1.79
N ILE A 115 2.57 -8.09 3.13
CA ILE A 115 1.91 -9.25 3.75
C ILE A 115 0.48 -9.36 3.21
N GLY A 116 0.14 -10.56 2.75
CA GLY A 116 -1.11 -10.84 2.04
C GLY A 116 -0.95 -10.97 0.53
N PHE A 117 0.13 -10.43 -0.04
CA PHE A 117 0.30 -10.32 -1.49
C PHE A 117 1.39 -11.24 -2.03
N CYS A 118 1.24 -11.62 -3.27
CA CYS A 118 2.25 -12.23 -4.14
C CYS A 118 3.06 -13.35 -3.48
N LYS A 119 4.37 -13.19 -3.27
CA LYS A 119 5.22 -14.23 -2.65
C LYS A 119 5.31 -14.10 -1.13
N SER A 120 4.61 -13.16 -0.52
CA SER A 120 4.51 -13.02 0.94
C SER A 120 3.43 -13.91 1.54
N SER A 121 3.54 -14.22 2.84
CA SER A 121 2.53 -15.01 3.56
C SER A 121 1.16 -14.36 3.53
N LYS A 122 0.12 -15.20 3.53
CA LYS A 122 -1.30 -14.82 3.42
C LYS A 122 -2.10 -15.28 4.64
N PRO A 123 -1.80 -14.76 5.85
CA PRO A 123 -2.47 -15.18 7.08
C PRO A 123 -3.93 -14.75 7.08
N GLN A 124 -4.86 -15.66 7.37
CA GLN A 124 -6.30 -15.38 7.41
C GLN A 124 -6.73 -14.67 8.71
N GLY A 125 -6.04 -14.92 9.82
CA GLY A 125 -6.29 -14.26 11.10
C GLY A 125 -5.34 -13.10 11.35
N TYR A 126 -5.28 -12.14 10.44
CA TYR A 126 -4.37 -11.01 10.46
C TYR A 126 -5.11 -9.69 10.20
N SER A 127 -4.76 -8.65 10.92
CA SER A 127 -5.27 -7.30 10.67
C SER A 127 -4.45 -6.64 9.57
N TYR A 128 -5.05 -6.46 8.41
CA TYR A 128 -4.42 -5.89 7.22
C TYR A 128 -4.51 -4.35 7.18
N ASN A 129 -4.61 -3.71 8.34
CA ASN A 129 -4.68 -2.25 8.37
C ASN A 129 -3.40 -1.60 7.85
N VAL A 130 -3.53 -0.35 7.38
CA VAL A 130 -2.45 0.38 6.70
C VAL A 130 -1.27 0.65 7.62
N ASP A 131 -1.54 0.94 8.92
CA ASP A 131 -0.49 1.16 9.93
C ASP A 131 0.33 -0.12 10.15
N GLN A 132 -0.33 -1.28 10.14
CA GLN A 132 0.35 -2.56 10.30
C GLN A 132 1.25 -2.88 9.10
N GLN A 133 0.80 -2.58 7.89
CA GLN A 133 1.65 -2.73 6.69
C GLN A 133 2.85 -1.78 6.76
N ALA A 134 2.65 -0.53 7.17
CA ALA A 134 3.75 0.42 7.38
C ALA A 134 4.76 -0.06 8.45
N LEU A 135 4.28 -0.63 9.56
CA LEU A 135 5.14 -1.26 10.58
C LEU A 135 5.94 -2.45 10.00
N ASN A 136 5.32 -3.28 9.17
CA ASN A 136 6.01 -4.40 8.52
C ASN A 136 7.15 -3.91 7.62
N ILE A 137 6.93 -2.85 6.84
CA ILE A 137 7.96 -2.22 6.01
C ILE A 137 9.09 -1.68 6.88
N ASN A 138 8.77 -0.97 7.97
CA ASN A 138 9.77 -0.48 8.91
C ASN A 138 10.63 -1.62 9.50
N SER A 139 10.00 -2.72 9.86
CA SER A 139 10.70 -3.91 10.39
C SER A 139 11.65 -4.53 9.36
N LEU A 140 11.24 -4.58 8.08
CA LEU A 140 12.11 -5.02 6.98
C LEU A 140 13.32 -4.09 6.82
N LEU A 141 13.09 -2.77 6.79
CA LEU A 141 14.17 -1.80 6.60
C LEU A 141 15.17 -1.83 7.77
N ALA A 142 14.67 -1.94 9.00
CA ALA A 142 15.51 -2.09 10.18
C ALA A 142 16.38 -3.38 10.11
N ALA A 143 15.80 -4.51 9.68
CA ALA A 143 16.53 -5.77 9.50
C ALA A 143 17.59 -5.69 8.38
N LEU A 144 17.46 -4.76 7.44
CA LEU A 144 18.41 -4.48 6.36
C LEU A 144 19.43 -3.40 6.72
N GLY A 145 19.34 -2.83 7.94
CA GLY A 145 20.21 -1.73 8.40
C GLY A 145 19.95 -0.43 7.64
N ILE A 146 18.73 -0.21 7.14
CA ILE A 146 18.33 0.99 6.41
C ILE A 146 17.64 1.93 7.40
N GLU A 147 18.32 3.01 7.77
CA GLU A 147 17.81 4.00 8.72
C GLU A 147 16.91 5.04 8.04
N GLN A 148 17.20 5.36 6.78
CA GLN A 148 16.45 6.36 6.02
C GLN A 148 16.32 5.95 4.55
N ALA A 149 15.16 6.20 3.95
CA ALA A 149 14.88 5.88 2.55
C ALA A 149 13.98 6.91 1.87
N THR A 150 14.09 7.01 0.54
CA THR A 150 13.03 7.56 -0.30
C THR A 150 11.92 6.52 -0.41
N VAL A 151 10.72 6.85 0.07
CA VAL A 151 9.57 5.93 0.05
C VAL A 151 8.64 6.31 -1.08
N ILE A 152 8.44 5.40 -2.02
CA ILE A 152 7.59 5.58 -3.21
C ILE A 152 6.45 4.57 -3.12
N GLY A 153 5.21 5.03 -3.10
CA GLY A 153 4.05 4.15 -3.01
C GLY A 153 3.00 4.45 -4.06
N HIS A 154 2.49 3.40 -4.71
CA HIS A 154 1.42 3.48 -5.69
C HIS A 154 0.11 2.93 -5.11
N SER A 155 -1.00 3.63 -5.32
CA SER A 155 -2.35 3.14 -4.98
C SER A 155 -2.45 2.79 -3.47
N MET A 156 -2.76 1.54 -3.11
CA MET A 156 -2.69 1.03 -1.74
C MET A 156 -1.30 1.27 -1.13
N GLY A 157 -0.22 1.00 -1.88
CA GLY A 157 1.14 1.31 -1.45
C GLY A 157 1.36 2.80 -1.17
N GLY A 158 0.60 3.69 -1.81
CA GLY A 158 0.56 5.12 -1.52
C GLY A 158 -0.06 5.43 -0.15
N MET A 159 -1.13 4.70 0.24
CA MET A 159 -1.68 4.79 1.60
C MET A 159 -0.66 4.31 2.64
N ILE A 160 0.01 3.17 2.37
CA ILE A 160 1.05 2.61 3.24
C ILE A 160 2.22 3.58 3.36
N ALA A 161 2.68 4.19 2.25
CA ALA A 161 3.75 5.16 2.23
C ALA A 161 3.41 6.42 3.05
N ALA A 162 2.19 6.95 2.91
CA ALA A 162 1.73 8.09 3.70
C ALA A 162 1.70 7.76 5.20
N ARG A 163 1.21 6.58 5.58
CA ARG A 163 1.23 6.12 6.97
C ARG A 163 2.64 5.91 7.49
N TYR A 164 3.52 5.37 6.66
CA TYR A 164 4.94 5.24 7.00
C TYR A 164 5.56 6.61 7.30
N GLY A 165 5.31 7.62 6.46
CA GLY A 165 5.78 8.99 6.67
C GLY A 165 5.22 9.66 7.93
N LEU A 166 4.00 9.30 8.35
CA LEU A 166 3.40 9.76 9.60
C LEU A 166 3.99 9.07 10.84
N MET A 167 4.20 7.76 10.76
CA MET A 167 4.69 6.94 11.88
C MET A 167 6.20 7.09 12.08
N TYR A 168 6.96 7.24 11.01
CA TYR A 168 8.43 7.23 11.00
C TYR A 168 9.01 8.42 10.19
N PRO A 169 8.68 9.67 10.54
CA PRO A 169 9.07 10.83 9.73
C PRO A 169 10.59 10.97 9.57
N ASP A 170 11.37 10.58 10.57
CA ASP A 170 12.83 10.66 10.55
C ASP A 170 13.47 9.56 9.66
N ALA A 171 12.74 8.49 9.36
CA ALA A 171 13.17 7.42 8.47
C ALA A 171 12.88 7.69 6.99
N VAL A 172 12.25 8.83 6.65
CA VAL A 172 11.87 9.19 5.28
C VAL A 172 12.68 10.39 4.79
N ASP A 173 13.55 10.17 3.78
CA ASP A 173 14.25 11.25 3.08
C ASP A 173 13.30 12.04 2.16
N GLN A 174 12.52 11.31 1.36
CA GLN A 174 11.49 11.85 0.47
C GLN A 174 10.31 10.89 0.43
N LEU A 175 9.09 11.44 0.47
CA LEU A 175 7.85 10.68 0.31
C LEU A 175 7.26 10.96 -1.08
N ILE A 176 7.06 9.92 -1.88
CA ILE A 176 6.51 10.04 -3.23
C ILE A 176 5.24 9.18 -3.31
N LEU A 177 4.13 9.83 -3.53
CA LEU A 177 2.81 9.21 -3.62
C LEU A 177 2.36 9.23 -5.08
N VAL A 178 2.12 8.05 -5.65
CA VAL A 178 1.71 7.86 -7.05
C VAL A 178 0.30 7.32 -7.06
N ASP A 179 -0.65 8.10 -7.52
CA ASP A 179 -2.07 7.77 -7.53
C ASP A 179 -2.54 7.09 -6.23
N PRO A 180 -2.25 7.68 -5.04
CA PRO A 180 -2.52 7.02 -3.78
C PRO A 180 -4.03 6.86 -3.56
N LEU A 181 -4.47 5.73 -3.05
CA LEU A 181 -5.84 5.56 -2.57
C LEU A 181 -6.08 6.38 -1.30
N GLY A 182 -7.35 6.56 -0.92
CA GLY A 182 -7.73 7.21 0.34
C GLY A 182 -7.61 8.74 0.33
N LEU A 183 -7.50 9.37 -0.84
CA LEU A 183 -7.63 10.82 -1.01
C LEU A 183 -9.09 11.31 -0.86
N GLU A 184 -10.00 10.38 -0.67
CA GLU A 184 -11.41 10.61 -0.36
C GLU A 184 -11.88 9.62 0.70
N ASP A 185 -12.88 10.01 1.49
CA ASP A 185 -13.56 9.10 2.42
C ASP A 185 -14.77 8.49 1.72
N TRP A 186 -14.61 7.26 1.30
CA TRP A 186 -15.63 6.52 0.55
C TRP A 186 -16.90 6.30 1.39
N VAL A 187 -16.76 6.00 2.68
CA VAL A 187 -17.88 5.77 3.60
C VAL A 187 -18.65 7.06 3.81
N ALA A 188 -17.96 8.19 4.04
CA ALA A 188 -18.60 9.49 4.17
C ALA A 188 -19.30 9.94 2.88
N LYS A 189 -18.83 9.49 1.70
CA LYS A 189 -19.50 9.73 0.40
C LYS A 189 -20.67 8.80 0.12
N GLY A 190 -20.94 7.83 1.00
CA GLY A 190 -22.09 6.96 0.96
C GLY A 190 -21.85 5.57 0.39
N VAL A 191 -20.58 5.13 0.28
CA VAL A 191 -20.28 3.73 -0.06
C VAL A 191 -20.84 2.83 1.04
N PRO A 192 -21.72 1.85 0.70
CA PRO A 192 -22.31 0.99 1.70
C PRO A 192 -21.27 -0.02 2.23
N PHE A 193 -21.43 -0.38 3.49
CA PHE A 193 -20.69 -1.49 4.06
C PHE A 193 -21.01 -2.78 3.31
N LEU A 194 -19.97 -3.52 2.96
CA LEU A 194 -20.08 -4.85 2.38
C LEU A 194 -19.40 -5.85 3.32
N PRO A 195 -20.11 -6.86 3.84
CA PRO A 195 -19.53 -7.88 4.70
C PRO A 195 -18.35 -8.59 4.04
N ILE A 196 -17.39 -9.02 4.85
CA ILE A 196 -16.19 -9.71 4.36
C ILE A 196 -16.55 -10.94 3.53
N ASP A 197 -17.57 -11.72 3.95
CA ASP A 197 -18.01 -12.90 3.23
C ASP A 197 -18.57 -12.55 1.85
N GLU A 198 -19.34 -11.46 1.72
CA GLU A 198 -19.86 -11.01 0.43
C GLU A 198 -18.72 -10.48 -0.46
N THR A 199 -17.73 -9.78 0.12
CA THR A 199 -16.53 -9.36 -0.60
C THR A 199 -15.74 -10.57 -1.08
N TYR A 200 -15.60 -11.60 -0.24
CA TYR A 200 -14.93 -12.85 -0.60
C TYR A 200 -15.60 -13.53 -1.82
N GLU A 201 -16.92 -13.60 -1.86
CA GLU A 201 -17.64 -14.18 -3.01
C GLU A 201 -17.34 -13.43 -4.33
N THR A 202 -17.07 -12.14 -4.27
CA THR A 202 -16.65 -11.38 -5.47
C THR A 202 -15.18 -11.61 -5.82
N GLN A 203 -14.33 -11.90 -4.84
CA GLN A 203 -12.90 -12.11 -5.04
C GLN A 203 -12.59 -13.53 -5.53
N VAL A 204 -13.26 -14.55 -5.01
CA VAL A 204 -12.95 -15.95 -5.31
C VAL A 204 -13.25 -16.33 -6.78
N VAL A 205 -14.06 -15.56 -7.47
CA VAL A 205 -14.39 -15.76 -8.89
C VAL A 205 -13.52 -14.97 -9.87
N GLN A 206 -12.56 -14.19 -9.35
CA GLN A 206 -11.68 -13.40 -10.19
C GLN A 206 -10.84 -14.27 -11.12
N ASN A 207 -10.67 -13.80 -12.34
CA ASN A 207 -9.94 -14.47 -13.39
C ASN A 207 -9.31 -13.43 -14.34
N PHE A 208 -8.52 -13.88 -15.31
CA PHE A 208 -7.86 -13.00 -16.26
C PHE A 208 -8.82 -12.00 -16.94
N ALA A 209 -9.98 -12.47 -17.38
CA ALA A 209 -10.93 -11.62 -18.10
C ALA A 209 -11.53 -10.52 -17.19
N SER A 210 -11.93 -10.87 -15.97
CA SER A 210 -12.51 -9.92 -15.01
C SER A 210 -11.45 -8.90 -14.54
N LEU A 211 -10.24 -9.35 -14.25
CA LEU A 211 -9.13 -8.48 -13.86
C LEU A 211 -8.75 -7.53 -14.98
N LYS A 212 -8.63 -8.03 -16.22
CA LYS A 212 -8.34 -7.21 -17.39
C LYS A 212 -9.43 -6.16 -17.62
N ALA A 213 -10.70 -6.55 -17.52
CA ALA A 213 -11.81 -5.62 -17.70
C ALA A 213 -11.79 -4.52 -16.62
N TYR A 214 -11.50 -4.88 -15.38
CA TYR A 214 -11.36 -3.91 -14.30
C TYR A 214 -10.20 -2.95 -14.53
N GLU A 215 -9.01 -3.44 -14.84
CA GLU A 215 -7.84 -2.59 -15.09
C GLU A 215 -8.02 -1.70 -16.33
N GLN A 216 -8.61 -2.24 -17.41
CA GLN A 216 -8.92 -1.48 -18.61
C GLN A 216 -9.83 -0.29 -18.30
N ALA A 217 -10.88 -0.52 -17.49
CA ALA A 217 -11.87 0.52 -17.19
C ALA A 217 -11.35 1.53 -16.15
N SER A 218 -10.63 1.06 -15.13
CA SER A 218 -10.26 1.86 -13.96
C SER A 218 -8.83 2.39 -14.04
N TYR A 219 -7.85 1.53 -14.37
CA TYR A 219 -6.44 1.89 -14.33
C TYR A 219 -5.97 2.59 -15.61
N PHE A 220 -6.50 2.17 -16.74
CA PHE A 220 -6.11 2.71 -18.04
C PHE A 220 -7.20 3.60 -18.67
N TYR A 221 -8.29 3.84 -17.96
CA TYR A 221 -9.41 4.72 -18.35
C TYR A 221 -9.90 4.42 -19.79
N ASN A 222 -10.10 3.13 -20.10
CA ASN A 222 -10.47 2.66 -21.44
C ASN A 222 -9.52 3.10 -22.58
N ALA A 223 -8.28 3.51 -22.26
CA ALA A 223 -7.25 3.74 -23.26
C ALA A 223 -6.96 2.44 -24.04
N THR A 224 -6.31 2.53 -25.19
CA THR A 224 -5.93 1.36 -25.97
C THR A 224 -5.11 0.41 -25.13
N TRP A 225 -5.61 -0.83 -24.98
CA TRP A 225 -4.91 -1.87 -24.23
C TRP A 225 -3.60 -2.26 -24.92
N LYS A 226 -2.51 -2.24 -24.20
CA LYS A 226 -1.22 -2.68 -24.70
C LYS A 226 -0.95 -4.13 -24.29
N PRO A 227 -0.40 -4.98 -25.18
CA PRO A 227 -0.14 -6.40 -24.84
C PRO A 227 0.75 -6.61 -23.61
N GLU A 228 1.67 -5.69 -23.35
CA GLU A 228 2.56 -5.74 -22.18
C GLU A 228 1.81 -5.69 -20.84
N TYR A 229 0.61 -5.13 -20.78
CA TYR A 229 -0.21 -5.09 -19.57
C TYR A 229 -0.75 -6.47 -19.21
N ASP A 230 -0.94 -7.38 -20.19
CA ASP A 230 -1.37 -8.76 -19.95
C ASP A 230 -0.42 -9.52 -19.01
N THR A 231 0.83 -9.10 -18.91
CA THR A 231 1.81 -9.67 -17.96
C THR A 231 1.34 -9.52 -16.52
N TRP A 232 0.88 -8.35 -16.15
CA TRP A 232 0.47 -8.04 -14.77
C TRP A 232 -0.88 -8.66 -14.44
N VAL A 233 -1.81 -8.63 -15.39
CA VAL A 233 -3.10 -9.32 -15.27
C VAL A 233 -2.90 -10.82 -15.13
N SER A 234 -2.04 -11.43 -15.96
CA SER A 234 -1.75 -12.88 -15.90
C SER A 234 -1.10 -13.28 -14.57
N MET A 235 -0.18 -12.47 -14.06
CA MET A 235 0.46 -12.72 -12.77
C MET A 235 -0.58 -12.79 -11.65
N LEU A 236 -1.51 -11.84 -11.60
CA LEU A 236 -2.57 -11.81 -10.61
C LEU A 236 -3.58 -12.94 -10.80
N ALA A 237 -4.00 -13.19 -12.04
CA ALA A 237 -4.91 -14.29 -12.38
C ALA A 237 -4.35 -15.67 -11.99
N ASN A 238 -3.04 -15.87 -12.14
CA ASN A 238 -2.39 -17.11 -11.71
C ASN A 238 -2.43 -17.30 -10.19
N ILE A 239 -2.37 -16.23 -9.40
CA ILE A 239 -2.51 -16.32 -7.93
C ILE A 239 -3.93 -16.79 -7.58
N TYR A 240 -4.96 -16.22 -8.22
CA TYR A 240 -6.35 -16.62 -7.99
C TYR A 240 -6.63 -18.06 -8.45
N ALA A 241 -6.04 -18.49 -9.56
CA ALA A 241 -6.21 -19.83 -10.10
C ALA A 241 -5.36 -20.91 -9.41
N GLY A 242 -4.36 -20.53 -8.63
CA GLY A 242 -3.45 -21.46 -7.95
C GLY A 242 -4.01 -22.07 -6.68
N ASP A 243 -3.25 -22.98 -6.06
CA ASP A 243 -3.65 -23.72 -4.84
C ASP A 243 -3.99 -22.81 -3.65
N TYR A 244 -3.50 -21.57 -3.65
CA TYR A 244 -3.76 -20.56 -2.63
C TYR A 244 -4.83 -19.54 -3.04
N GLY A 245 -5.50 -19.72 -4.16
CA GLY A 245 -6.44 -18.74 -4.73
C GLY A 245 -7.57 -18.38 -3.80
N SER A 246 -8.23 -19.37 -3.19
CA SER A 246 -9.29 -19.14 -2.20
C SER A 246 -8.79 -18.40 -0.95
N GLN A 247 -7.58 -18.76 -0.45
CA GLN A 247 -6.95 -18.05 0.66
C GLN A 247 -6.62 -16.61 0.27
N TYR A 248 -6.10 -16.40 -0.93
CA TYR A 248 -5.80 -15.07 -1.45
C TYR A 248 -7.06 -14.21 -1.60
N ALA A 249 -8.13 -14.79 -2.14
CA ALA A 249 -9.43 -14.12 -2.25
C ALA A 249 -9.97 -13.65 -0.89
N TYR A 250 -9.84 -14.50 0.14
CA TYR A 250 -10.23 -14.11 1.50
C TYR A 250 -9.36 -13.00 2.06
N VAL A 251 -8.05 -13.06 1.83
CA VAL A 251 -7.13 -11.98 2.22
C VAL A 251 -7.48 -10.67 1.51
N MET A 252 -7.85 -10.71 0.23
CA MET A 252 -8.28 -9.50 -0.51
C MET A 252 -9.58 -8.92 0.05
N ALA A 253 -10.50 -9.76 0.55
CA ALA A 253 -11.69 -9.29 1.25
C ALA A 253 -11.32 -8.56 2.57
N LEU A 254 -10.41 -9.12 3.37
CA LEU A 254 -9.90 -8.49 4.60
C LEU A 254 -9.16 -7.17 4.31
N VAL A 255 -8.37 -7.13 3.24
CA VAL A 255 -7.67 -5.91 2.80
C VAL A 255 -8.67 -4.84 2.38
N THR A 256 -9.69 -5.21 1.60
CA THR A 256 -10.74 -4.29 1.15
C THR A 256 -11.47 -3.64 2.34
N ASP A 257 -11.86 -4.44 3.33
CA ASP A 257 -12.52 -3.97 4.56
C ASP A 257 -11.59 -3.01 5.35
N ALA A 258 -10.33 -3.37 5.50
CA ALA A 258 -9.35 -2.54 6.18
C ALA A 258 -9.11 -1.20 5.47
N LEU A 259 -8.94 -1.20 4.15
CA LEU A 259 -8.70 0.01 3.37
C LEU A 259 -9.91 0.94 3.36
N LEU A 260 -11.13 0.39 3.25
CA LEU A 260 -12.37 1.16 3.20
C LEU A 260 -12.54 2.04 4.45
N SER A 261 -12.10 1.56 5.60
CA SER A 261 -12.22 2.25 6.90
C SER A 261 -11.05 3.19 7.22
N GLN A 262 -10.00 3.27 6.37
CA GLN A 262 -8.77 3.99 6.70
C GLN A 262 -8.33 4.99 5.60
N PRO A 263 -9.19 5.91 5.17
CA PRO A 263 -8.78 6.95 4.22
C PRO A 263 -7.66 7.80 4.83
N ILE A 264 -6.70 8.23 4.00
CA ILE A 264 -5.55 9.03 4.47
C ILE A 264 -5.84 10.53 4.44
N ILE A 265 -6.89 10.96 3.79
CA ILE A 265 -7.22 12.37 3.54
C ILE A 265 -7.18 13.25 4.81
N TYR A 266 -7.66 12.73 5.94
CA TYR A 266 -7.72 13.48 7.19
C TYR A 266 -6.36 13.65 7.88
N GLN A 267 -5.35 12.90 7.45
CA GLN A 267 -4.03 12.92 8.06
C GLN A 267 -2.97 13.56 7.18
N LEU A 268 -3.28 13.84 5.92
CA LEU A 268 -2.36 14.54 5.02
C LEU A 268 -1.82 15.87 5.60
N PRO A 269 -2.62 16.68 6.35
CA PRO A 269 -2.10 17.89 7.00
C PRO A 269 -1.03 17.63 8.08
N LEU A 270 -0.89 16.39 8.56
CA LEU A 270 0.05 16.02 9.60
C LEU A 270 1.40 15.54 9.04
N LEU A 271 1.52 15.36 7.73
CA LEU A 271 2.76 14.96 7.08
C LEU A 271 3.82 16.06 7.22
N LYS A 272 4.93 15.74 7.88
CA LYS A 272 6.06 16.64 8.09
C LYS A 272 7.12 16.50 7.01
N THR A 273 7.22 15.31 6.44
CA THR A 273 8.19 14.95 5.41
C THR A 273 7.88 15.67 4.10
N ARG A 274 8.93 16.06 3.38
CA ARG A 274 8.78 16.58 2.02
C ARG A 274 8.08 15.54 1.15
N THR A 275 6.91 15.91 0.66
CA THR A 275 6.03 15.00 -0.06
C THR A 275 5.90 15.43 -1.51
N TYR A 276 5.91 14.44 -2.39
CA TYR A 276 5.64 14.60 -3.80
C TYR A 276 4.41 13.77 -4.15
N LEU A 277 3.40 14.41 -4.71
CA LEU A 277 2.16 13.78 -5.12
C LEU A 277 2.03 13.83 -6.64
N MET A 278 1.90 12.67 -7.27
CA MET A 278 1.59 12.55 -8.69
C MET A 278 0.32 11.75 -8.89
N VAL A 279 -0.52 12.21 -9.81
CA VAL A 279 -1.77 11.54 -10.17
C VAL A 279 -1.97 11.55 -11.68
N GLY A 280 -2.63 10.52 -12.22
CA GLY A 280 -3.18 10.55 -13.56
C GLY A 280 -4.47 11.39 -13.59
N GLU A 281 -4.61 12.27 -14.57
CA GLU A 281 -5.81 13.11 -14.74
C GLU A 281 -7.08 12.28 -14.89
N ASN A 282 -6.96 11.14 -15.58
CA ASN A 282 -8.07 10.23 -15.88
C ASN A 282 -8.16 9.05 -14.90
N ASP A 283 -7.51 9.12 -13.75
CA ASP A 283 -7.69 8.10 -12.73
C ASP A 283 -9.09 8.16 -12.14
N VAL A 284 -9.81 7.05 -12.25
CA VAL A 284 -11.19 6.89 -11.74
C VAL A 284 -11.31 5.81 -10.68
N THR A 285 -10.18 5.38 -10.16
CA THR A 285 -10.11 4.30 -9.16
C THR A 285 -10.71 4.73 -7.84
N ALA A 286 -11.68 3.98 -7.35
CA ALA A 286 -12.27 4.21 -6.04
C ALA A 286 -12.75 2.91 -5.41
N LEU A 287 -12.42 2.72 -4.15
CA LEU A 287 -12.91 1.57 -3.38
C LEU A 287 -14.43 1.72 -3.18
N GLY A 288 -15.16 0.61 -3.34
CA GLY A 288 -16.60 0.64 -3.15
C GLY A 288 -17.43 1.09 -4.35
N LYS A 289 -16.80 1.62 -5.40
CA LYS A 289 -17.51 2.12 -6.58
C LYS A 289 -18.33 1.02 -7.26
N ALA A 290 -17.81 -0.20 -7.32
CA ALA A 290 -18.44 -1.34 -8.01
C ALA A 290 -19.73 -1.85 -7.36
N TRP A 291 -19.89 -1.69 -6.04
CA TRP A 291 -21.08 -2.15 -5.32
C TRP A 291 -21.96 -0.99 -4.79
N SER A 292 -21.61 0.22 -5.14
CA SER A 292 -22.40 1.40 -4.78
C SER A 292 -23.54 1.65 -5.77
N SER A 293 -24.57 2.36 -5.34
CA SER A 293 -25.58 2.89 -6.26
C SER A 293 -24.93 3.81 -7.30
N ALA A 294 -25.56 3.96 -8.47
CA ALA A 294 -25.05 4.84 -9.52
C ALA A 294 -24.81 6.29 -9.04
N THR A 295 -25.68 6.79 -8.14
CA THR A 295 -25.57 8.13 -7.56
C THR A 295 -24.32 8.27 -6.66
N VAL A 296 -23.98 7.24 -5.90
CA VAL A 296 -22.77 7.21 -5.06
C VAL A 296 -21.54 7.00 -5.95
N ALA A 297 -21.57 6.02 -6.83
CA ALA A 297 -20.46 5.71 -7.74
C ALA A 297 -20.02 6.92 -8.58
N ALA A 298 -20.97 7.77 -9.01
CA ALA A 298 -20.70 8.99 -9.74
C ALA A 298 -19.95 10.08 -8.94
N LYS A 299 -19.84 9.96 -7.63
CA LYS A 299 -19.12 10.91 -6.76
C LYS A 299 -17.69 10.45 -6.43
N LEU A 300 -17.29 9.26 -6.87
CA LEU A 300 -16.06 8.60 -6.46
C LEU A 300 -15.01 8.59 -7.56
N GLY A 301 -13.73 8.69 -7.15
CA GLY A 301 -12.60 8.48 -8.04
C GLY A 301 -12.40 9.62 -9.07
N HIS A 302 -12.49 10.87 -8.65
CA HIS A 302 -12.21 12.03 -9.50
C HIS A 302 -10.83 12.58 -9.16
N TYR A 303 -9.76 11.95 -9.62
CA TYR A 303 -8.40 12.32 -9.27
C TYR A 303 -7.96 13.67 -9.86
N ASP A 304 -8.58 14.11 -10.94
CA ASP A 304 -8.45 15.47 -11.47
C ASP A 304 -8.83 16.56 -10.45
N VAL A 305 -9.73 16.22 -9.52
CA VAL A 305 -10.14 17.07 -8.39
C VAL A 305 -9.47 16.68 -7.07
N LEU A 306 -9.38 15.36 -6.80
CA LEU A 306 -8.84 14.84 -5.54
C LEU A 306 -7.34 15.12 -5.40
N GLY A 307 -6.58 15.01 -6.48
CA GLY A 307 -5.14 15.23 -6.49
C GLY A 307 -4.75 16.65 -6.06
N PRO A 308 -5.24 17.71 -6.73
CA PRO A 308 -4.99 19.09 -6.32
C PRO A 308 -5.47 19.40 -4.90
N ALA A 309 -6.66 18.89 -4.52
CA ALA A 309 -7.21 19.10 -3.18
C ALA A 309 -6.33 18.45 -2.10
N ALA A 310 -5.87 17.22 -2.32
CA ALA A 310 -4.96 16.53 -1.42
C ALA A 310 -3.59 17.24 -1.32
N ALA A 311 -3.05 17.68 -2.44
CA ALA A 311 -1.80 18.44 -2.48
C ALA A 311 -1.87 19.73 -1.64
N ALA A 312 -3.01 20.42 -1.67
CA ALA A 312 -3.23 21.62 -0.89
C ALA A 312 -3.30 21.37 0.63
N LEU A 313 -3.62 20.14 1.06
CA LEU A 313 -3.65 19.75 2.46
C LEU A 313 -2.26 19.39 3.01
N ILE A 314 -1.31 18.97 2.16
CA ILE A 314 0.01 18.54 2.60
C ILE A 314 0.93 19.78 2.75
N PRO A 315 1.48 20.05 3.94
CA PRO A 315 2.21 21.30 4.22
C PRO A 315 3.44 21.54 3.32
N ASN A 316 4.12 20.48 2.90
CA ASN A 316 5.33 20.55 2.07
C ASN A 316 5.18 19.62 0.86
N CYS A 317 4.25 19.96 -0.05
CA CYS A 317 3.90 19.16 -1.21
C CYS A 317 4.41 19.81 -2.52
N THR A 318 4.98 18.96 -3.38
CA THR A 318 5.13 19.25 -4.81
C THR A 318 4.18 18.36 -5.58
N PHE A 319 3.31 18.93 -6.39
CA PHE A 319 2.25 18.22 -7.10
C PHE A 319 2.49 18.14 -8.60
N HIS A 320 2.16 17.02 -9.20
CA HIS A 320 2.11 16.85 -10.66
C HIS A 320 0.90 16.02 -11.07
N MET A 321 0.20 16.47 -12.10
CA MET A 321 -0.88 15.72 -12.75
C MET A 321 -0.41 15.30 -14.16
N PHE A 322 -0.53 14.02 -14.48
CA PHE A 322 -0.22 13.50 -15.81
C PHE A 322 -1.44 13.64 -16.71
N PRO A 323 -1.41 14.53 -17.73
CA PRO A 323 -2.55 14.70 -18.63
C PRO A 323 -2.89 13.41 -19.38
N GLY A 324 -4.16 13.04 -19.40
CA GLY A 324 -4.67 11.90 -20.14
C GLY A 324 -4.29 10.53 -19.61
N LEU A 325 -3.48 10.42 -18.54
CA LEU A 325 -3.11 9.14 -17.93
C LEU A 325 -4.11 8.75 -16.82
N GLY A 326 -4.21 7.44 -16.58
CA GLY A 326 -5.02 6.86 -15.52
C GLY A 326 -4.21 6.50 -14.28
N HIS A 327 -4.63 5.44 -13.57
CA HIS A 327 -4.14 5.03 -12.25
C HIS A 327 -2.70 4.50 -12.21
N ALA A 328 -2.12 4.09 -13.34
CA ALA A 328 -0.78 3.51 -13.37
C ALA A 328 0.12 4.26 -14.38
N PRO A 329 0.46 5.54 -14.15
CA PRO A 329 1.22 6.35 -15.09
C PRO A 329 2.59 5.76 -15.40
N PHE A 330 3.24 5.07 -14.47
CA PHE A 330 4.53 4.41 -14.64
C PHE A 330 4.48 3.20 -15.61
N LEU A 331 3.30 2.63 -15.85
CA LEU A 331 3.06 1.60 -16.87
C LEU A 331 2.53 2.20 -18.17
N GLN A 332 1.69 3.22 -18.08
CA GLN A 332 0.98 3.79 -19.21
C GLN A 332 1.87 4.67 -20.08
N ASP A 333 2.66 5.56 -19.47
CA ASP A 333 3.71 6.37 -20.10
C ASP A 333 4.95 6.45 -19.19
N PRO A 334 5.83 5.42 -19.24
CA PRO A 334 7.05 5.40 -18.43
C PRO A 334 7.96 6.60 -18.66
N ASN A 335 8.01 7.13 -19.89
CA ASN A 335 8.89 8.25 -20.21
C ASN A 335 8.44 9.54 -19.51
N ALA A 336 7.14 9.86 -19.57
CA ALA A 336 6.58 10.99 -18.85
C ALA A 336 6.76 10.82 -17.35
N PHE A 337 6.48 9.61 -16.82
CA PHE A 337 6.63 9.29 -15.40
C PHE A 337 8.06 9.49 -14.91
N TYR A 338 9.07 8.90 -15.59
CA TYR A 338 10.47 9.02 -15.17
C TYR A 338 11.00 10.44 -15.29
N LYS A 339 10.59 11.21 -16.30
CA LYS A 339 10.95 12.61 -16.42
C LYS A 339 10.56 13.40 -15.17
N VAL A 340 9.36 13.18 -14.65
CA VAL A 340 8.88 13.85 -13.42
C VAL A 340 9.58 13.27 -12.19
N LEU A 341 9.61 11.95 -12.03
CA LEU A 341 10.23 11.28 -10.89
C LEU A 341 11.68 11.75 -10.69
N PHE A 342 12.50 11.70 -11.73
CA PHE A 342 13.92 12.08 -11.63
C PHE A 342 14.16 13.59 -11.47
N SER A 343 13.20 14.43 -11.82
CA SER A 343 13.28 15.87 -11.51
C SER A 343 13.09 16.14 -10.00
N TRP A 344 12.51 15.22 -9.26
CA TRP A 344 12.24 15.34 -7.83
C TRP A 344 13.26 14.63 -6.95
N LEU A 345 13.91 13.60 -7.46
CA LEU A 345 14.92 12.84 -6.73
C LEU A 345 16.22 13.66 -6.59
N LYS A 346 16.78 13.64 -5.38
CA LYS A 346 18.02 14.37 -5.04
C LYS A 346 19.27 13.52 -5.28
#